data_64e5ab9efa402e87de8c3ae184d1d583
#
_entry.id   64e5ab9efa402e87de8c3ae184d1d583
#
_cell.length_a   1.000
_cell.length_b   1.000
_cell.length_c   1.000
_cell.angle_alpha   90.00
_cell.angle_beta   90.00
_cell.angle_gamma   90.00
#
_symmetry.space_group_name_H-M   'P 1'
#
loop_
_entity.id
_entity.type
_entity.pdbx_description
1 polymer ?
#
loop_
_entity_poly.entity_id
_entity_poly.type
_entity_poly.pdbx_seq_one_letter_code
_entity_poly.pdbx_strand_id
1 'polypeptide(L)'
;MSFLRVSALLLFAFATTINCLPRYLETPENGNLWAVLIAGSDTWDNYRHQADVCHAYQILKKHGIPDDRIIVFMKDDIANNEANPTPGIIINHPKGSDVYKGVPKDYTGLAVTPKNFMAVLRGDKKVVANFGSGKVLQSGPNDHVFVYFSDHGAPGLIAFPEDELSAKDLNKTINYMHEKNMYKKMVIYIEACESGSMFEGILPQNINVYATTAANPKEPSTACYYDEKRETFLGDSYSVHWMEDSDKEVLNEETLHQQYEITKNETTQSSVQQYGDLSIAQLHVSEFQGRKDSEGIVLPTVEDDSIRSRDAPIEILKRKYMKSNSEEEQSKLKRKLQKMLDNRLFMHQRVSEIVADIFHDHDEEKDVLENRYKLTNFECYDTIRAHFNEECFRLSKFLNEWKRERMKRTGATGRCESSI
;
A
#
# COMPACT_ATOMS: atom_id res chain seq x y z
N MET A 1 62.85 50.73 -19.13
CA MET A 1 61.57 50.23 -19.56
C MET A 1 61.50 48.70 -19.34
N SER A 2 61.63 48.20 -18.11
CA SER A 2 61.67 46.75 -17.86
C SER A 2 61.06 46.32 -16.51
N PHE A 3 60.27 47.17 -15.84
CA PHE A 3 59.68 46.84 -14.54
C PHE A 3 58.11 46.81 -14.55
N LEU A 4 57.47 47.11 -15.66
CA LEU A 4 56.03 47.17 -15.76
C LEU A 4 55.38 45.92 -16.39
N ARG A 5 56.11 44.90 -16.82
CA ARG A 5 55.56 43.70 -17.47
C ARG A 5 55.49 42.47 -16.58
N VAL A 6 56.03 42.49 -15.36
CA VAL A 6 55.94 41.33 -14.44
C VAL A 6 54.79 41.41 -13.49
N SER A 7 54.23 42.58 -13.23
CA SER A 7 53.07 42.75 -12.32
C SER A 7 51.72 42.39 -12.93
N ALA A 8 51.59 42.33 -14.27
CA ALA A 8 50.32 42.01 -14.94
C ALA A 8 50.07 40.48 -15.07
N LEU A 9 51.14 39.67 -15.01
CA LEU A 9 51.02 38.19 -15.12
C LEU A 9 50.69 37.50 -13.78
N LEU A 10 50.96 38.15 -12.64
CA LEU A 10 50.61 37.62 -11.32
C LEU A 10 49.16 37.89 -10.89
N LEU A 11 48.51 38.90 -11.47
CA LEU A 11 47.09 39.19 -11.22
C LEU A 11 46.11 38.31 -12.01
N PHE A 12 46.57 37.71 -13.13
CA PHE A 12 45.72 36.76 -13.91
C PHE A 12 45.76 35.32 -13.39
N ALA A 13 46.78 34.94 -12.62
CA ALA A 13 46.90 33.60 -12.03
C ALA A 13 46.02 33.43 -10.76
N PHE A 14 45.62 34.54 -10.11
CA PHE A 14 44.76 34.49 -8.92
C PHE A 14 43.23 34.48 -9.22
N ALA A 15 42.85 34.86 -10.45
CA ALA A 15 41.45 34.92 -10.85
C ALA A 15 40.87 33.56 -11.33
N THR A 16 41.71 32.53 -11.56
CA THR A 16 41.28 31.22 -12.09
C THR A 16 41.21 30.12 -11.04
N THR A 17 41.59 30.37 -9.78
CA THR A 17 41.57 29.35 -8.71
C THR A 17 40.40 29.46 -7.74
N ILE A 18 39.44 30.38 -7.96
CA ILE A 18 38.27 30.56 -7.07
C ILE A 18 37.09 29.67 -7.46
N ASN A 19 37.20 28.88 -8.54
CA ASN A 19 36.09 28.04 -9.01
C ASN A 19 36.17 26.55 -8.61
N CYS A 20 37.02 26.18 -7.64
CA CYS A 20 37.08 24.80 -7.12
C CYS A 20 36.94 24.74 -5.59
N LEU A 21 36.09 25.59 -5.00
CA LEU A 21 35.51 25.25 -3.72
C LEU A 21 34.39 24.23 -3.99
N PRO A 22 34.37 23.07 -3.29
CA PRO A 22 33.21 22.19 -3.38
C PRO A 22 32.02 23.04 -3.07
N ARG A 23 31.01 23.09 -4.00
CA ARG A 23 29.71 23.57 -3.67
C ARG A 23 29.28 22.75 -2.44
N TYR A 24 29.29 23.38 -1.29
CA TYR A 24 28.46 22.92 -0.19
C TYR A 24 27.08 22.81 -0.83
N LEU A 25 26.60 21.59 -0.97
CA LEU A 25 25.21 21.33 -1.31
C LEU A 25 24.42 22.02 -0.20
N GLU A 26 23.92 23.22 -0.50
CA GLU A 26 22.94 23.88 0.35
C GLU A 26 21.83 22.83 0.52
N THR A 27 21.69 22.33 1.75
CA THR A 27 20.50 21.53 2.09
C THR A 27 19.31 22.42 1.77
N PRO A 28 18.39 22.00 0.89
CA PRO A 28 17.25 22.81 0.55
C PRO A 28 16.60 23.29 1.85
N GLU A 29 16.23 24.58 1.96
CA GLU A 29 15.54 25.12 3.15
C GLU A 29 14.31 24.26 3.56
N ASN A 30 13.76 23.50 2.62
CA ASN A 30 12.61 22.64 2.76
C ASN A 30 12.92 21.13 2.85
N GLY A 31 14.14 20.69 3.14
CA GLY A 31 14.49 19.27 3.23
C GLY A 31 14.24 18.46 1.95
N ASN A 32 14.52 17.18 2.00
CA ASN A 32 14.31 16.23 0.92
C ASN A 32 12.93 15.57 1.02
N LEU A 33 12.43 15.08 -0.12
CA LEU A 33 11.25 14.21 -0.17
C LEU A 33 11.70 12.77 -0.32
N TRP A 34 11.14 11.90 0.50
CA TRP A 34 11.35 10.46 0.47
C TRP A 34 10.02 9.75 0.31
N ALA A 35 10.01 8.64 -0.41
CA ALA A 35 8.80 7.83 -0.56
C ALA A 35 9.07 6.34 -0.37
N VAL A 36 8.10 5.63 0.22
CA VAL A 36 8.06 4.18 0.30
C VAL A 36 6.70 3.71 -0.20
N LEU A 37 6.72 2.91 -1.28
CA LEU A 37 5.54 2.43 -1.99
C LEU A 37 5.46 0.92 -1.88
N ILE A 38 4.32 0.37 -1.45
CA ILE A 38 4.18 -1.04 -1.15
C ILE A 38 2.92 -1.63 -1.79
N ALA A 39 3.08 -2.64 -2.67
CA ALA A 39 2.03 -3.58 -3.05
C ALA A 39 2.20 -4.87 -2.25
N GLY A 40 1.26 -5.16 -1.36
CA GLY A 40 1.36 -6.26 -0.40
C GLY A 40 0.95 -7.62 -0.94
N SER A 41 0.37 -7.72 -2.15
CA SER A 41 -0.15 -8.97 -2.71
C SER A 41 0.65 -9.51 -3.89
N ASP A 42 0.28 -10.71 -4.32
CA ASP A 42 0.74 -11.38 -5.52
C ASP A 42 -0.43 -11.94 -6.34
N THR A 43 -0.11 -12.58 -7.45
CA THR A 43 -1.02 -13.24 -8.39
C THR A 43 -1.87 -12.29 -9.24
N TRP A 44 -2.34 -12.83 -10.38
CA TRP A 44 -3.07 -12.05 -11.39
C TRP A 44 -4.41 -11.50 -10.90
N ASP A 45 -5.09 -12.19 -10.00
CA ASP A 45 -6.37 -11.75 -9.46
C ASP A 45 -6.23 -10.51 -8.55
N ASN A 46 -4.98 -10.20 -8.11
CA ASN A 46 -4.58 -9.02 -7.33
C ASN A 46 -3.76 -8.01 -8.17
N TYR A 47 -3.85 -8.06 -9.50
CA TYR A 47 -3.16 -7.17 -10.44
C TYR A 47 -3.17 -5.71 -10.00
N ARG A 48 -4.31 -5.22 -9.55
CA ARG A 48 -4.61 -3.83 -9.21
C ARG A 48 -3.63 -3.22 -8.20
N HIS A 49 -3.23 -3.96 -7.15
CA HIS A 49 -2.36 -3.43 -6.10
C HIS A 49 -0.96 -3.07 -6.62
N GLN A 50 -0.38 -3.90 -7.51
CA GLN A 50 0.89 -3.56 -8.14
C GLN A 50 0.72 -2.47 -9.19
N ALA A 51 -0.41 -2.39 -9.86
CA ALA A 51 -0.73 -1.32 -10.81
C ALA A 51 -0.84 0.03 -10.09
N ASP A 52 -1.51 0.08 -8.93
CA ASP A 52 -1.62 1.26 -8.08
C ASP A 52 -0.23 1.76 -7.64
N VAL A 53 0.62 0.87 -7.15
CA VAL A 53 1.98 1.22 -6.71
C VAL A 53 2.84 1.70 -7.88
N CYS A 54 2.72 1.08 -9.04
CA CYS A 54 3.41 1.53 -10.25
C CYS A 54 2.95 2.93 -10.68
N HIS A 55 1.66 3.22 -10.60
CA HIS A 55 1.11 4.54 -10.93
C HIS A 55 1.57 5.60 -9.92
N ALA A 56 1.49 5.32 -8.62
CA ALA A 56 2.03 6.19 -7.59
C ALA A 56 3.51 6.55 -7.84
N TYR A 57 4.34 5.57 -8.25
CA TYR A 57 5.72 5.85 -8.64
C TYR A 57 5.83 6.83 -9.81
N GLN A 58 5.00 6.66 -10.86
CA GLN A 58 5.03 7.57 -12.01
C GLN A 58 4.71 9.02 -11.60
N ILE A 59 3.72 9.22 -10.73
CA ILE A 59 3.37 10.54 -10.19
C ILE A 59 4.57 11.15 -9.46
N LEU A 60 5.15 10.45 -8.49
CA LEU A 60 6.27 10.96 -7.70
C LEU A 60 7.49 11.29 -8.59
N LYS A 61 7.78 10.44 -9.57
CA LYS A 61 8.87 10.62 -10.53
C LYS A 61 8.64 11.82 -11.43
N LYS A 62 7.44 11.98 -11.96
CA LYS A 62 7.02 13.10 -12.80
C LYS A 62 7.17 14.43 -12.07
N HIS A 63 6.81 14.46 -10.78
CA HIS A 63 6.91 15.62 -9.91
C HIS A 63 8.29 15.81 -9.25
N GLY A 64 9.31 15.06 -9.70
CA GLY A 64 10.72 15.34 -9.46
C GLY A 64 11.33 14.67 -8.24
N ILE A 65 10.67 13.70 -7.60
CA ILE A 65 11.34 12.88 -6.58
C ILE A 65 12.31 11.92 -7.30
N PRO A 66 13.60 11.94 -6.99
CA PRO A 66 14.58 11.09 -7.66
C PRO A 66 14.50 9.64 -7.20
N ASP A 67 14.90 8.69 -8.05
CA ASP A 67 14.79 7.24 -7.80
C ASP A 67 15.53 6.76 -6.56
N ASP A 68 16.60 7.43 -6.18
CA ASP A 68 17.37 7.11 -4.96
C ASP A 68 16.59 7.41 -3.67
N ARG A 69 15.51 8.19 -3.76
CA ARG A 69 14.61 8.54 -2.66
C ARG A 69 13.23 7.90 -2.74
N ILE A 70 12.97 7.07 -3.74
CA ILE A 70 11.76 6.24 -3.85
C ILE A 70 12.16 4.80 -3.61
N ILE A 71 11.50 4.11 -2.68
CA ILE A 71 11.73 2.70 -2.35
C ILE A 71 10.46 1.93 -2.65
N VAL A 72 10.56 0.91 -3.50
CA VAL A 72 9.38 0.17 -3.99
C VAL A 72 9.43 -1.29 -3.53
N PHE A 73 8.30 -1.72 -2.97
CA PHE A 73 8.00 -3.11 -2.65
C PHE A 73 6.88 -3.60 -3.55
N MET A 74 7.07 -4.66 -4.30
CA MET A 74 6.03 -5.38 -5.02
C MET A 74 6.50 -6.79 -5.37
N LYS A 75 5.60 -7.75 -5.48
CA LYS A 75 5.95 -9.14 -5.84
C LYS A 75 6.64 -9.23 -7.21
N ASP A 76 6.31 -8.31 -8.12
CA ASP A 76 6.81 -8.21 -9.49
C ASP A 76 6.47 -9.44 -10.36
N ASP A 77 5.28 -10.00 -10.16
CA ASP A 77 4.76 -11.17 -10.85
C ASP A 77 3.65 -10.87 -11.88
N ILE A 78 3.33 -9.57 -12.10
CA ILE A 78 2.21 -9.13 -12.94
C ILE A 78 2.66 -8.77 -14.36
N ALA A 79 3.71 -7.96 -14.51
CA ALA A 79 4.12 -7.44 -15.81
C ALA A 79 4.42 -8.55 -16.84
N ASN A 80 5.09 -9.62 -16.39
CA ASN A 80 5.45 -10.77 -17.21
C ASN A 80 4.63 -12.03 -16.86
N ASN A 81 3.45 -11.86 -16.26
CA ASN A 81 2.53 -12.96 -16.00
C ASN A 81 2.03 -13.56 -17.30
N GLU A 82 1.83 -14.89 -17.33
CA GLU A 82 1.31 -15.59 -18.52
C GLU A 82 -0.09 -15.11 -18.93
N ALA A 83 -0.89 -14.62 -17.98
CA ALA A 83 -2.21 -14.04 -18.23
C ALA A 83 -2.15 -12.62 -18.81
N ASN A 84 -0.98 -11.95 -18.80
CA ASN A 84 -0.86 -10.59 -19.28
C ASN A 84 -0.93 -10.52 -20.82
N PRO A 85 -1.98 -9.97 -21.42
CA PRO A 85 -2.10 -9.86 -22.88
C PRO A 85 -1.12 -8.86 -23.50
N THR A 86 -0.38 -8.13 -22.69
CA THR A 86 0.65 -7.15 -23.07
C THR A 86 1.89 -7.31 -22.20
N PRO A 87 2.71 -8.37 -22.40
CA PRO A 87 3.86 -8.65 -21.56
C PRO A 87 4.76 -7.44 -21.37
N GLY A 88 5.18 -7.19 -20.13
CA GLY A 88 6.02 -6.05 -19.76
C GLY A 88 5.29 -4.73 -19.56
N ILE A 89 3.95 -4.70 -19.72
CA ILE A 89 3.12 -3.50 -19.58
C ILE A 89 2.10 -3.69 -18.46
N ILE A 90 2.02 -2.73 -17.54
CA ILE A 90 0.94 -2.61 -16.55
C ILE A 90 0.20 -1.30 -16.80
N ILE A 91 -1.13 -1.32 -16.75
CA ILE A 91 -1.98 -0.13 -16.79
C ILE A 91 -2.86 -0.08 -15.55
N ASN A 92 -3.14 1.12 -15.06
CA ASN A 92 -3.98 1.32 -13.87
C ASN A 92 -5.34 1.96 -14.20
N HIS A 93 -5.57 2.27 -15.46
CA HIS A 93 -6.82 2.80 -15.98
C HIS A 93 -7.11 2.20 -17.36
N PRO A 94 -8.38 1.92 -17.76
CA PRO A 94 -8.73 1.28 -19.05
C PRO A 94 -8.22 2.03 -20.28
N LYS A 95 -8.01 3.34 -20.16
CA LYS A 95 -7.46 4.22 -21.19
C LYS A 95 -6.06 4.77 -20.85
N GLY A 96 -5.45 4.24 -19.76
CA GLY A 96 -4.15 4.68 -19.27
C GLY A 96 -2.98 4.12 -20.06
N SER A 97 -1.83 4.73 -19.88
CA SER A 97 -0.54 4.30 -20.42
C SER A 97 0.13 3.26 -19.50
N ASP A 98 1.30 2.74 -19.95
CA ASP A 98 2.15 1.86 -19.14
C ASP A 98 2.69 2.58 -17.90
N VAL A 99 2.30 2.10 -16.72
CA VAL A 99 2.79 2.60 -15.44
C VAL A 99 3.96 1.79 -14.86
N TYR A 100 4.29 0.64 -15.46
CA TYR A 100 5.36 -0.24 -14.96
C TYR A 100 6.76 0.21 -15.37
N LYS A 101 6.88 0.88 -16.50
CA LYS A 101 8.16 1.27 -17.08
C LYS A 101 8.98 2.13 -16.11
N GLY A 102 10.20 1.70 -15.81
CA GLY A 102 11.15 2.44 -14.98
C GLY A 102 10.92 2.30 -13.47
N VAL A 103 9.90 1.59 -13.01
CA VAL A 103 9.65 1.34 -11.58
C VAL A 103 10.82 0.60 -10.96
N PRO A 104 11.42 1.10 -9.85
CA PRO A 104 12.50 0.41 -9.14
C PRO A 104 12.06 -0.96 -8.62
N LYS A 105 12.98 -1.92 -8.61
CA LYS A 105 12.79 -3.28 -8.10
C LYS A 105 13.56 -3.43 -6.79
N ASP A 106 13.23 -2.58 -5.79
CA ASP A 106 14.00 -2.57 -4.54
C ASP A 106 13.76 -3.84 -3.72
N TYR A 107 12.50 -4.19 -3.51
CA TYR A 107 12.11 -5.42 -2.79
C TYR A 107 11.07 -6.17 -3.58
N THR A 108 11.44 -7.35 -4.11
CA THR A 108 10.58 -8.18 -4.95
C THR A 108 10.50 -9.61 -4.43
N GLY A 109 9.56 -10.40 -4.93
CA GLY A 109 9.41 -11.81 -4.58
C GLY A 109 9.26 -12.02 -3.07
N LEU A 110 10.14 -12.85 -2.50
CA LEU A 110 10.15 -13.17 -1.06
C LEU A 110 10.65 -12.04 -0.16
N ALA A 111 11.18 -10.95 -0.73
CA ALA A 111 11.62 -9.79 0.04
C ALA A 111 10.46 -8.86 0.45
N VAL A 112 9.26 -9.04 -0.11
CA VAL A 112 8.05 -8.28 0.23
C VAL A 112 7.47 -8.83 1.52
N THR A 113 7.94 -8.32 2.66
CA THR A 113 7.53 -8.76 4.00
C THR A 113 7.35 -7.60 4.95
N PRO A 114 6.48 -7.71 5.98
CA PRO A 114 6.34 -6.71 7.04
C PRO A 114 7.67 -6.38 7.73
N LYS A 115 8.48 -7.40 7.98
CA LYS A 115 9.79 -7.25 8.61
C LYS A 115 10.72 -6.34 7.80
N ASN A 116 10.83 -6.57 6.49
CA ASN A 116 11.67 -5.75 5.62
C ASN A 116 11.10 -4.34 5.46
N PHE A 117 9.78 -4.20 5.35
CA PHE A 117 9.11 -2.90 5.29
C PHE A 117 9.39 -2.05 6.54
N MET A 118 9.17 -2.61 7.74
CA MET A 118 9.48 -1.92 8.98
C MET A 118 10.97 -1.59 9.13
N ALA A 119 11.86 -2.47 8.66
CA ALA A 119 13.31 -2.21 8.66
C ALA A 119 13.68 -1.07 7.72
N VAL A 120 13.06 -1.00 6.54
CA VAL A 120 13.22 0.11 5.58
C VAL A 120 12.79 1.43 6.20
N LEU A 121 11.61 1.48 6.82
CA LEU A 121 11.11 2.68 7.51
C LEU A 121 12.06 3.14 8.62
N ARG A 122 12.63 2.22 9.39
CA ARG A 122 13.57 2.52 10.49
C ARG A 122 15.01 2.78 10.03
N GLY A 123 15.30 2.72 8.73
CA GLY A 123 16.67 2.90 8.22
C GLY A 123 17.62 1.75 8.58
N ASP A 124 17.11 0.57 8.93
CA ASP A 124 17.91 -0.56 9.40
C ASP A 124 18.49 -1.38 8.24
N LYS A 125 19.61 -0.90 7.71
CA LYS A 125 20.35 -1.58 6.63
C LYS A 125 20.80 -3.00 6.99
N LYS A 126 21.03 -3.30 8.27
CA LYS A 126 21.52 -4.63 8.68
C LYS A 126 20.47 -5.71 8.48
N VAL A 127 19.21 -5.40 8.79
CA VAL A 127 18.09 -6.34 8.61
C VAL A 127 17.88 -6.68 7.13
N VAL A 128 18.02 -5.70 6.24
CA VAL A 128 17.74 -5.86 4.80
C VAL A 128 18.99 -6.16 3.95
N ALA A 129 20.17 -6.32 4.56
CA ALA A 129 21.46 -6.44 3.85
C ALA A 129 21.49 -7.56 2.78
N ASN A 130 20.69 -8.61 2.94
CA ASN A 130 20.61 -9.76 2.02
C ASN A 130 19.29 -9.82 1.25
N PHE A 131 18.49 -8.74 1.28
CA PHE A 131 17.18 -8.69 0.65
C PHE A 131 17.08 -7.52 -0.33
N GLY A 132 16.59 -7.77 -1.53
CA GLY A 132 16.36 -6.76 -2.55
C GLY A 132 17.59 -5.89 -2.84
N SER A 133 17.38 -4.58 -3.01
CA SER A 133 18.44 -3.59 -3.22
C SER A 133 19.21 -3.22 -1.95
N GLY A 134 18.68 -3.56 -0.77
CA GLY A 134 19.21 -3.11 0.53
C GLY A 134 19.00 -1.61 0.80
N LYS A 135 18.24 -0.89 -0.04
CA LYS A 135 17.88 0.52 0.13
C LYS A 135 16.94 0.69 1.32
N VAL A 136 17.22 1.67 2.18
CA VAL A 136 16.37 2.03 3.32
C VAL A 136 16.16 3.53 3.35
N LEU A 137 15.16 4.00 4.08
CA LEU A 137 15.01 5.43 4.37
C LEU A 137 16.28 5.98 5.02
N GLN A 138 16.76 7.11 4.50
CA GLN A 138 17.88 7.88 5.03
C GLN A 138 17.44 9.32 5.31
N SER A 139 16.13 9.47 5.56
CA SER A 139 15.52 10.76 5.89
C SER A 139 15.95 11.24 7.27
N GLY A 140 15.98 12.54 7.45
CA GLY A 140 16.36 13.23 8.68
C GLY A 140 15.31 14.23 9.15
N PRO A 141 15.61 15.04 10.18
CA PRO A 141 14.65 15.91 10.88
C PRO A 141 14.07 17.04 10.02
N ASN A 142 14.63 17.29 8.84
CA ASN A 142 14.14 18.32 7.92
C ASN A 142 13.39 17.74 6.72
N ASP A 143 13.39 16.41 6.54
CA ASP A 143 12.84 15.72 5.38
C ASP A 143 11.36 15.40 5.56
N HIS A 144 10.62 15.35 4.46
CA HIS A 144 9.26 14.84 4.43
C HIS A 144 9.23 13.41 3.88
N VAL A 145 8.37 12.59 4.43
CA VAL A 145 8.23 11.18 4.05
C VAL A 145 6.80 10.92 3.61
N PHE A 146 6.65 10.31 2.43
CA PHE A 146 5.40 9.78 1.90
C PHE A 146 5.42 8.26 1.93
N VAL A 147 4.41 7.64 2.51
CA VAL A 147 4.26 6.17 2.55
C VAL A 147 2.92 5.81 1.90
N TYR A 148 2.95 4.95 0.91
CA TYR A 148 1.74 4.45 0.26
C TYR A 148 1.73 2.93 0.26
N PHE A 149 0.63 2.36 0.72
CA PHE A 149 0.39 0.92 0.78
C PHE A 149 -0.91 0.56 0.05
N SER A 150 -0.86 -0.45 -0.82
CA SER A 150 -2.03 -1.02 -1.50
C SER A 150 -2.04 -2.53 -1.39
N ASP A 151 -3.06 -3.10 -0.73
CA ASP A 151 -3.35 -4.54 -0.63
C ASP A 151 -4.68 -4.80 0.11
N HIS A 152 -4.85 -6.04 0.57
CA HIS A 152 -5.92 -6.47 1.45
C HIS A 152 -5.69 -6.03 2.90
N GLY A 153 -6.76 -6.00 3.66
CA GLY A 153 -6.74 -5.74 5.09
C GLY A 153 -7.85 -6.44 5.84
N ALA A 154 -7.72 -6.40 7.17
CA ALA A 154 -8.75 -6.81 8.11
C ALA A 154 -8.65 -5.91 9.36
N PRO A 155 -9.59 -5.95 10.30
CA PRO A 155 -9.50 -5.13 11.51
C PRO A 155 -8.13 -5.24 12.19
N GLY A 156 -7.42 -4.12 12.34
CA GLY A 156 -6.11 -4.04 13.00
C GLY A 156 -4.92 -4.65 12.26
N LEU A 157 -5.05 -4.98 10.97
CA LEU A 157 -3.94 -5.51 10.17
C LEU A 157 -4.04 -5.15 8.68
N ILE A 158 -2.89 -5.12 8.01
CA ILE A 158 -2.74 -5.08 6.54
C ILE A 158 -1.93 -6.28 6.09
N ALA A 159 -2.28 -6.84 4.92
CA ALA A 159 -1.70 -8.07 4.42
C ALA A 159 -0.39 -7.84 3.65
N PHE A 160 0.43 -8.87 3.64
CA PHE A 160 1.60 -9.05 2.79
C PHE A 160 1.51 -10.44 2.14
N PRO A 161 2.29 -10.78 1.09
CA PRO A 161 2.07 -12.02 0.34
C PRO A 161 2.10 -13.30 1.21
N GLU A 162 2.92 -13.33 2.24
CA GLU A 162 3.10 -14.50 3.11
C GLU A 162 2.87 -14.21 4.61
N ASP A 163 2.53 -12.94 4.97
CA ASP A 163 2.44 -12.49 6.36
C ASP A 163 1.48 -11.30 6.48
N GLU A 164 1.32 -10.72 7.64
CA GLU A 164 0.55 -9.49 7.87
C GLU A 164 1.27 -8.54 8.83
N LEU A 165 0.99 -7.24 8.68
CA LEU A 165 1.47 -6.18 9.57
C LEU A 165 0.34 -5.71 10.47
N SER A 166 0.52 -5.81 11.78
CA SER A 166 -0.45 -5.32 12.74
C SER A 166 -0.40 -3.79 12.89
N ALA A 167 -1.55 -3.19 13.25
CA ALA A 167 -1.64 -1.77 13.58
C ALA A 167 -0.68 -1.39 14.72
N LYS A 168 -0.52 -2.27 15.72
CA LYS A 168 0.41 -2.10 16.83
C LYS A 168 1.87 -2.00 16.38
N ASP A 169 2.32 -2.90 15.49
CA ASP A 169 3.71 -2.91 15.02
C ASP A 169 4.00 -1.76 14.06
N LEU A 170 3.02 -1.38 13.21
CA LEU A 170 3.13 -0.19 12.39
C LEU A 170 3.26 1.06 13.27
N ASN A 171 2.36 1.25 14.24
CA ASN A 171 2.40 2.39 15.15
C ASN A 171 3.71 2.44 15.97
N LYS A 172 4.21 1.29 16.44
CA LYS A 172 5.51 1.18 17.11
C LYS A 172 6.67 1.62 16.22
N THR A 173 6.60 1.29 14.92
CA THR A 173 7.59 1.71 13.94
C THR A 173 7.52 3.22 13.69
N ILE A 174 6.33 3.79 13.56
CA ILE A 174 6.10 5.23 13.39
C ILE A 174 6.63 6.01 14.62
N ASN A 175 6.33 5.56 15.84
CA ASN A 175 6.83 6.19 17.05
C ASN A 175 8.37 6.13 17.13
N TYR A 176 8.99 5.00 16.77
CA TYR A 176 10.44 4.91 16.67
C TYR A 176 11.03 5.94 15.68
N MET A 177 10.42 6.10 14.50
CA MET A 177 10.87 7.10 13.52
C MET A 177 10.76 8.52 14.09
N HIS A 178 9.69 8.84 14.81
CA HIS A 178 9.52 10.11 15.49
C HIS A 178 10.59 10.36 16.57
N GLU A 179 10.81 9.40 17.47
CA GLU A 179 11.81 9.47 18.53
C GLU A 179 13.25 9.64 17.98
N LYS A 180 13.52 9.08 16.79
CA LYS A 180 14.82 9.19 16.12
C LYS A 180 14.93 10.41 15.19
N ASN A 181 13.93 11.29 15.15
CA ASN A 181 13.88 12.47 14.29
C ASN A 181 14.16 12.12 12.82
N MET A 182 13.50 11.06 12.30
CA MET A 182 13.70 10.57 10.94
C MET A 182 12.84 11.30 9.90
N TYR A 183 12.01 12.23 10.32
CA TYR A 183 11.21 13.07 9.44
C TYR A 183 10.83 14.39 10.13
N LYS A 184 10.56 15.41 9.33
CA LYS A 184 9.91 16.66 9.76
C LYS A 184 8.40 16.46 9.82
N LYS A 185 7.85 15.88 8.74
CA LYS A 185 6.44 15.49 8.61
C LYS A 185 6.35 14.20 7.78
N MET A 186 5.35 13.38 8.08
CA MET A 186 5.09 12.14 7.35
C MET A 186 3.61 12.06 6.95
N VAL A 187 3.36 11.63 5.72
CA VAL A 187 2.03 11.34 5.19
C VAL A 187 1.95 9.87 4.83
N ILE A 188 0.87 9.19 5.26
CA ILE A 188 0.65 7.76 5.01
C ILE A 188 -0.71 7.58 4.35
N TYR A 189 -0.72 6.94 3.16
CA TYR A 189 -1.94 6.53 2.47
C TYR A 189 -2.05 5.02 2.49
N ILE A 190 -3.21 4.49 2.94
CA ILE A 190 -3.46 3.03 2.98
C ILE A 190 -4.71 2.67 2.19
N GLU A 191 -4.50 1.96 1.10
CA GLU A 191 -5.54 1.24 0.37
C GLU A 191 -5.65 -0.17 0.94
N ALA A 192 -6.67 -0.41 1.73
CA ALA A 192 -6.99 -1.76 2.24
C ALA A 192 -8.40 -1.81 2.84
N CYS A 193 -8.98 -3.00 2.90
CA CYS A 193 -10.18 -3.23 3.69
C CYS A 193 -9.92 -2.90 5.17
N GLU A 194 -10.91 -2.33 5.86
CA GLU A 194 -10.82 -1.89 7.27
C GLU A 194 -9.58 -1.04 7.61
N SER A 195 -9.00 -0.38 6.60
CA SER A 195 -7.73 0.36 6.72
C SER A 195 -7.74 1.44 7.81
N GLY A 196 -8.90 2.03 8.12
CA GLY A 196 -9.04 2.95 9.25
C GLY A 196 -8.66 2.34 10.60
N SER A 197 -8.78 1.02 10.75
CA SER A 197 -8.41 0.31 11.97
C SER A 197 -6.90 0.30 12.25
N MET A 198 -6.09 0.63 11.25
CA MET A 198 -4.64 0.78 11.42
C MET A 198 -4.25 2.02 12.23
N PHE A 199 -5.16 3.01 12.32
CA PHE A 199 -4.88 4.31 12.92
C PHE A 199 -5.88 4.75 13.99
N GLU A 200 -7.13 4.27 13.93
CA GLU A 200 -8.20 4.71 14.83
C GLU A 200 -7.88 4.42 16.30
N GLY A 201 -7.66 5.49 17.10
CA GLY A 201 -7.38 5.37 18.53
C GLY A 201 -5.96 4.91 18.87
N ILE A 202 -5.07 4.74 17.87
CA ILE A 202 -3.69 4.28 18.07
C ILE A 202 -2.64 5.26 17.50
N LEU A 203 -2.92 5.99 16.41
CA LEU A 203 -1.99 6.98 15.87
C LEU A 203 -2.05 8.26 16.71
N PRO A 204 -0.93 8.69 17.36
CA PRO A 204 -0.89 9.93 18.11
C PRO A 204 -1.03 11.16 17.21
N GLN A 205 -1.68 12.21 17.73
CA GLN A 205 -1.90 13.47 16.98
C GLN A 205 -0.72 14.46 17.05
N ASN A 206 0.30 14.17 17.86
CA ASN A 206 1.39 15.10 18.18
C ASN A 206 2.78 14.61 17.74
N ILE A 207 2.83 13.73 16.75
CA ILE A 207 4.08 13.17 16.22
C ILE A 207 4.33 13.54 14.76
N ASN A 208 3.66 14.60 14.25
CA ASN A 208 3.80 15.11 12.89
C ASN A 208 3.50 14.05 11.80
N VAL A 209 2.47 13.23 11.99
CA VAL A 209 2.02 12.23 11.04
C VAL A 209 0.56 12.44 10.69
N TYR A 210 0.25 12.51 9.41
CA TYR A 210 -1.10 12.54 8.85
C TYR A 210 -1.32 11.29 8.01
N ALA A 211 -2.47 10.67 8.14
CA ALA A 211 -2.82 9.48 7.37
C ALA A 211 -4.21 9.57 6.76
N THR A 212 -4.38 9.06 5.54
CA THR A 212 -5.68 8.80 4.92
C THR A 212 -5.84 7.32 4.58
N THR A 213 -7.08 6.83 4.60
CA THR A 213 -7.40 5.43 4.40
C THR A 213 -8.60 5.25 3.49
N ALA A 214 -8.57 4.21 2.66
CA ALA A 214 -9.62 3.88 1.69
C ALA A 214 -10.97 3.56 2.32
N ALA A 215 -10.97 3.07 3.55
CA ALA A 215 -12.16 2.60 4.25
C ALA A 215 -12.10 2.95 5.74
N ASN A 216 -13.27 3.02 6.38
CA ASN A 216 -13.35 3.13 7.82
C ASN A 216 -12.91 1.80 8.51
N PRO A 217 -12.79 1.76 9.85
CA PRO A 217 -12.32 0.55 10.57
C PRO A 217 -13.19 -0.70 10.43
N LYS A 218 -14.38 -0.61 9.84
CA LYS A 218 -15.41 -1.67 9.88
C LYS A 218 -15.90 -2.10 8.50
N GLU A 219 -15.38 -1.56 7.41
CA GLU A 219 -15.86 -1.83 6.06
C GLU A 219 -14.74 -2.23 5.09
N PRO A 220 -15.08 -2.96 4.01
CA PRO A 220 -14.13 -3.23 2.95
C PRO A 220 -13.85 -2.00 2.09
N SER A 221 -12.66 -1.94 1.49
CA SER A 221 -12.36 -1.10 0.33
C SER A 221 -12.87 -1.73 -0.96
N THR A 222 -12.73 -1.05 -2.09
CA THR A 222 -13.30 -1.47 -3.38
C THR A 222 -12.27 -1.50 -4.50
N ALA A 223 -12.35 -2.56 -5.32
CA ALA A 223 -11.65 -2.69 -6.59
C ALA A 223 -12.48 -2.05 -7.71
N CYS A 224 -11.83 -1.47 -8.71
CA CYS A 224 -12.47 -0.82 -9.85
C CYS A 224 -11.73 -1.07 -11.16
N TYR A 225 -12.32 -0.61 -12.27
CA TYR A 225 -11.73 -0.67 -13.61
C TYR A 225 -11.49 -2.11 -14.09
N TYR A 226 -12.56 -2.91 -14.18
CA TYR A 226 -12.44 -4.22 -14.81
C TYR A 226 -12.07 -4.10 -16.29
N ASP A 227 -10.96 -4.70 -16.67
CA ASP A 227 -10.49 -4.73 -18.06
C ASP A 227 -10.83 -6.06 -18.73
N GLU A 228 -11.68 -6.00 -19.76
CA GLU A 228 -12.13 -7.17 -20.51
C GLU A 228 -11.01 -7.91 -21.24
N LYS A 229 -9.90 -7.25 -21.57
CA LYS A 229 -8.75 -7.87 -22.24
C LYS A 229 -7.84 -8.58 -21.26
N ARG A 230 -7.66 -8.02 -20.06
CA ARG A 230 -6.85 -8.59 -18.97
C ARG A 230 -7.65 -9.51 -18.08
N GLU A 231 -8.98 -9.41 -18.15
CA GLU A 231 -9.92 -10.18 -17.33
C GLU A 231 -9.62 -10.08 -15.83
N THR A 232 -9.29 -8.86 -15.37
CA THR A 232 -9.04 -8.51 -13.98
C THR A 232 -9.31 -7.02 -13.73
N PHE A 233 -9.37 -6.61 -12.48
CA PHE A 233 -9.49 -5.21 -12.08
C PHE A 233 -8.13 -4.52 -12.15
N LEU A 234 -8.10 -3.28 -12.65
CA LEU A 234 -6.87 -2.53 -12.90
C LEU A 234 -6.43 -1.67 -11.72
N GLY A 235 -7.34 -1.28 -10.83
CA GLY A 235 -7.07 -0.40 -9.70
C GLY A 235 -8.01 -0.62 -8.54
N ASP A 236 -7.75 0.06 -7.43
CA ASP A 236 -8.62 0.18 -6.27
C ASP A 236 -9.16 1.61 -6.16
N SER A 237 -10.43 1.79 -5.78
CA SER A 237 -11.15 3.05 -5.97
C SER A 237 -10.52 4.25 -5.27
N TYR A 238 -10.17 4.13 -3.99
CA TYR A 238 -9.49 5.22 -3.29
C TYR A 238 -8.15 5.57 -3.94
N SER A 239 -7.40 4.55 -4.35
CA SER A 239 -6.08 4.70 -4.95
C SER A 239 -6.15 5.42 -6.29
N VAL A 240 -7.02 4.99 -7.20
CA VAL A 240 -7.13 5.65 -8.50
C VAL A 240 -7.63 7.09 -8.36
N HIS A 241 -8.54 7.38 -7.43
CA HIS A 241 -9.06 8.73 -7.27
C HIS A 241 -8.00 9.73 -6.76
N TRP A 242 -7.19 9.39 -5.73
CA TRP A 242 -6.14 10.31 -5.33
C TRP A 242 -5.01 10.42 -6.37
N MET A 243 -4.77 9.35 -7.16
CA MET A 243 -3.74 9.36 -8.21
C MET A 243 -4.17 10.16 -9.44
N GLU A 244 -5.40 10.00 -9.88
CA GLU A 244 -5.96 10.75 -11.00
C GLU A 244 -6.11 12.24 -10.66
N ASP A 245 -6.42 12.55 -9.41
CA ASP A 245 -6.39 13.90 -8.88
C ASP A 245 -4.97 14.49 -8.94
N SER A 246 -3.96 13.77 -8.43
CA SER A 246 -2.56 14.20 -8.50
C SER A 246 -2.01 14.29 -9.93
N ASP A 247 -2.53 13.51 -10.86
CA ASP A 247 -2.16 13.61 -12.28
C ASP A 247 -2.72 14.86 -12.95
N LYS A 248 -3.89 15.31 -12.50
CA LYS A 248 -4.65 16.43 -13.09
C LYS A 248 -4.31 17.78 -12.48
N GLU A 249 -4.16 17.83 -11.15
CA GLU A 249 -4.07 19.09 -10.40
C GLU A 249 -2.63 19.64 -10.32
N VAL A 250 -2.53 20.91 -9.94
CA VAL A 250 -1.26 21.59 -9.67
C VAL A 250 -0.88 21.37 -8.21
N LEU A 251 -0.03 20.40 -7.93
CA LEU A 251 0.29 19.95 -6.58
C LEU A 251 0.85 21.06 -5.66
N ASN A 252 1.39 22.15 -6.23
CA ASN A 252 1.87 23.32 -5.48
C ASN A 252 0.74 24.26 -5.03
N GLU A 253 -0.47 24.09 -5.54
CA GLU A 253 -1.64 24.92 -5.23
C GLU A 253 -2.68 24.14 -4.43
N GLU A 254 -2.74 22.82 -4.62
CA GLU A 254 -3.67 21.93 -3.93
C GLU A 254 -3.13 21.51 -2.56
N THR A 255 -4.01 21.55 -1.53
CA THR A 255 -3.70 21.03 -0.19
C THR A 255 -4.08 19.56 -0.05
N LEU A 256 -3.42 18.84 0.89
CA LEU A 256 -3.80 17.48 1.23
C LEU A 256 -5.26 17.36 1.68
N HIS A 257 -5.83 18.43 2.27
CA HIS A 257 -7.23 18.45 2.63
C HIS A 257 -8.14 18.51 1.40
N GLN A 258 -7.79 19.30 0.40
CA GLN A 258 -8.55 19.35 -0.86
C GLN A 258 -8.51 18.01 -1.58
N GLN A 259 -7.33 17.40 -1.72
CA GLN A 259 -7.18 16.06 -2.27
C GLN A 259 -8.00 15.02 -1.48
N TYR A 260 -7.97 15.06 -0.14
CA TYR A 260 -8.79 14.18 0.70
C TYR A 260 -10.28 14.33 0.41
N GLU A 261 -10.82 15.56 0.32
CA GLU A 261 -12.24 15.79 0.06
C GLU A 261 -12.64 15.35 -1.37
N ILE A 262 -11.79 15.58 -2.37
CA ILE A 262 -12.01 15.10 -3.75
C ILE A 262 -12.04 13.58 -3.76
N THR A 263 -10.99 12.94 -3.28
CA THR A 263 -10.88 11.48 -3.20
C THR A 263 -12.05 10.84 -2.47
N LYS A 264 -12.48 11.43 -1.34
CA LYS A 264 -13.61 10.97 -0.54
C LYS A 264 -14.94 11.08 -1.29
N ASN A 265 -15.15 12.18 -2.03
CA ASN A 265 -16.37 12.39 -2.79
C ASN A 265 -16.48 11.45 -4.00
N GLU A 266 -15.36 11.13 -4.61
CA GLU A 266 -15.28 10.21 -5.75
C GLU A 266 -15.34 8.73 -5.31
N THR A 267 -14.84 8.40 -4.12
CA THR A 267 -14.87 7.03 -3.57
C THR A 267 -16.21 6.75 -2.89
N THR A 268 -17.23 6.40 -3.68
CA THR A 268 -18.63 6.31 -3.22
C THR A 268 -18.98 5.01 -2.50
N GLN A 269 -18.21 3.94 -2.67
CA GLN A 269 -18.51 2.60 -2.16
C GLN A 269 -17.80 2.24 -0.84
N SER A 270 -16.91 3.12 -0.36
CA SER A 270 -16.29 3.05 0.97
C SER A 270 -16.08 4.46 1.53
N SER A 271 -15.87 4.55 2.83
CA SER A 271 -15.77 5.84 3.53
C SER A 271 -14.31 6.19 3.76
N VAL A 272 -13.74 7.01 2.89
CA VAL A 272 -12.36 7.53 3.05
C VAL A 272 -12.25 8.30 4.36
N GLN A 273 -11.21 8.03 5.15
CA GLN A 273 -11.00 8.62 6.47
C GLN A 273 -9.63 9.30 6.57
N GLN A 274 -9.48 10.17 7.57
CA GLN A 274 -8.22 10.82 7.90
C GLN A 274 -7.90 10.72 9.40
N TYR A 275 -6.61 10.60 9.75
CA TYR A 275 -6.12 10.33 11.10
C TYR A 275 -4.83 11.10 11.42
N GLY A 276 -4.46 11.18 12.70
CA GLY A 276 -3.22 11.76 13.17
C GLY A 276 -3.27 13.29 13.28
N ASP A 277 -2.20 13.97 12.87
CA ASP A 277 -2.07 15.43 12.93
C ASP A 277 -2.77 16.09 11.72
N LEU A 278 -4.03 16.49 11.92
CA LEU A 278 -4.84 17.10 10.87
C LEU A 278 -4.34 18.49 10.44
N SER A 279 -3.43 19.12 11.19
CA SER A 279 -2.83 20.39 10.77
C SER A 279 -1.97 20.23 9.51
N ILE A 280 -1.43 19.02 9.28
CA ILE A 280 -0.65 18.67 8.09
C ILE A 280 -1.53 18.70 6.82
N ALA A 281 -2.81 18.43 6.95
CA ALA A 281 -3.75 18.46 5.82
C ALA A 281 -3.84 19.84 5.14
N GLN A 282 -3.41 20.91 5.80
CA GLN A 282 -3.36 22.28 5.24
C GLN A 282 -2.10 22.53 4.38
N LEU A 283 -1.14 21.59 4.35
CA LEU A 283 0.04 21.69 3.49
C LEU A 283 -0.32 21.26 2.06
N HIS A 284 0.47 21.76 1.10
CA HIS A 284 0.31 21.37 -0.29
C HIS A 284 0.71 19.91 -0.54
N VAL A 285 0.04 19.26 -1.47
CA VAL A 285 0.33 17.91 -1.91
C VAL A 285 1.79 17.78 -2.37
N SER A 286 2.31 18.84 -3.01
CA SER A 286 3.71 18.92 -3.45
C SER A 286 4.75 18.73 -2.35
N GLU A 287 4.42 19.01 -1.10
CA GLU A 287 5.31 18.82 0.05
C GLU A 287 5.61 17.34 0.32
N PHE A 288 4.87 16.42 -0.30
CA PHE A 288 4.99 14.97 -0.12
C PHE A 288 5.09 14.20 -1.44
N GLN A 289 4.43 14.65 -2.51
CA GLN A 289 4.38 13.94 -3.78
C GLN A 289 5.31 14.53 -4.86
N GLY A 290 6.00 15.64 -4.57
CA GLY A 290 7.00 16.25 -5.45
C GLY A 290 6.68 17.70 -5.80
N ARG A 291 7.72 18.51 -5.92
CA ARG A 291 7.63 20.00 -6.04
C ARG A 291 7.80 20.50 -7.47
N LYS A 292 8.10 19.60 -8.42
CA LYS A 292 8.24 19.99 -9.81
C LYS A 292 6.88 20.09 -10.46
N ASP A 293 6.57 21.23 -11.05
CA ASP A 293 5.38 21.38 -11.86
C ASP A 293 5.42 20.44 -13.06
N SER A 294 4.29 19.87 -13.39
CA SER A 294 4.13 18.98 -14.52
C SER A 294 2.84 19.31 -15.28
N GLU A 295 2.81 18.97 -16.55
CA GLU A 295 1.59 19.09 -17.35
C GLU A 295 0.55 18.08 -16.82
N GLY A 296 -0.67 18.58 -16.56
CA GLY A 296 -1.78 17.76 -16.08
C GLY A 296 -2.18 16.68 -17.09
N ILE A 297 -2.50 15.49 -16.59
CA ILE A 297 -3.04 14.39 -17.40
C ILE A 297 -4.49 14.19 -16.98
N VAL A 298 -5.39 14.27 -17.95
CA VAL A 298 -6.82 13.97 -17.75
C VAL A 298 -7.18 12.77 -18.60
N LEU A 299 -7.53 11.66 -17.96
CA LEU A 299 -8.01 10.47 -18.64
C LEU A 299 -9.53 10.57 -18.86
N PRO A 300 -10.06 9.94 -19.93
CA PRO A 300 -11.50 9.90 -20.15
C PRO A 300 -12.22 9.17 -19.03
N THR A 301 -13.32 9.74 -18.53
CA THR A 301 -14.16 9.10 -17.53
C THR A 301 -14.63 7.71 -18.01
N VAL A 302 -14.63 6.74 -17.13
CA VAL A 302 -15.18 5.40 -17.33
C VAL A 302 -16.34 5.18 -16.37
N GLU A 303 -17.22 4.23 -16.71
CA GLU A 303 -18.34 3.84 -15.86
C GLU A 303 -17.81 3.25 -14.54
N ASP A 304 -18.42 3.65 -13.40
CA ASP A 304 -18.09 3.08 -12.10
C ASP A 304 -18.56 1.62 -12.03
N ASP A 305 -17.61 0.72 -11.98
CA ASP A 305 -17.82 -0.73 -11.84
C ASP A 305 -17.27 -1.26 -10.51
N SER A 306 -17.15 -0.37 -9.52
CA SER A 306 -16.57 -0.66 -8.22
C SER A 306 -17.28 -1.79 -7.50
N ILE A 307 -16.50 -2.71 -6.97
CA ILE A 307 -16.98 -3.83 -6.15
C ILE A 307 -16.12 -3.96 -4.88
N ARG A 308 -16.67 -4.63 -3.87
CA ARG A 308 -15.89 -4.93 -2.67
C ARG A 308 -14.60 -5.68 -3.04
N SER A 309 -13.45 -5.20 -2.59
CA SER A 309 -12.13 -5.75 -2.91
C SER A 309 -12.04 -7.28 -2.62
N ARG A 310 -12.71 -7.75 -1.56
CA ARG A 310 -12.82 -9.18 -1.22
C ARG A 310 -13.61 -10.01 -2.23
N ASP A 311 -14.47 -9.39 -3.01
CA ASP A 311 -15.34 -10.08 -3.99
C ASP A 311 -14.73 -10.08 -5.39
N ALA A 312 -13.65 -9.32 -5.62
CA ALA A 312 -12.98 -9.23 -6.91
C ALA A 312 -12.62 -10.59 -7.52
N PRO A 313 -12.01 -11.55 -6.82
CA PRO A 313 -11.70 -12.86 -7.41
C PRO A 313 -12.94 -13.66 -7.84
N ILE A 314 -14.05 -13.53 -7.10
CA ILE A 314 -15.33 -14.19 -7.45
C ILE A 314 -15.91 -13.53 -8.70
N GLU A 315 -15.92 -12.21 -8.76
CA GLU A 315 -16.45 -11.45 -9.89
C GLU A 315 -15.63 -11.70 -11.17
N ILE A 316 -14.30 -11.75 -11.06
CA ILE A 316 -13.42 -12.16 -12.16
C ILE A 316 -13.82 -13.52 -12.72
N LEU A 317 -14.03 -14.52 -11.85
CA LEU A 317 -14.44 -15.86 -12.29
C LEU A 317 -15.84 -15.87 -12.91
N LYS A 318 -16.79 -15.10 -12.37
CA LYS A 318 -18.14 -14.96 -12.94
C LYS A 318 -18.12 -14.36 -14.33
N ARG A 319 -17.38 -13.25 -14.53
CA ARG A 319 -17.24 -12.59 -15.84
C ARG A 319 -16.57 -13.51 -16.86
N LYS A 320 -15.50 -14.21 -16.49
CA LYS A 320 -14.85 -15.24 -17.31
C LYS A 320 -15.82 -16.37 -17.69
N TYR A 321 -16.61 -16.86 -16.74
CA TYR A 321 -17.63 -17.89 -16.98
C TYR A 321 -18.70 -17.42 -17.99
N MET A 322 -19.21 -16.20 -17.85
CA MET A 322 -20.23 -15.64 -18.74
C MET A 322 -19.68 -15.38 -20.16
N LYS A 323 -18.41 -15.03 -20.28
CA LYS A 323 -17.74 -14.74 -21.55
C LYS A 323 -17.32 -15.99 -22.32
N SER A 324 -17.08 -17.09 -21.65
CA SER A 324 -16.60 -18.33 -22.27
C SER A 324 -17.66 -18.98 -23.14
N ASN A 325 -17.31 -19.34 -24.38
CA ASN A 325 -18.14 -20.09 -25.30
C ASN A 325 -17.82 -21.59 -25.32
N SER A 326 -16.88 -22.07 -24.49
CA SER A 326 -16.49 -23.46 -24.39
C SER A 326 -17.14 -24.12 -23.17
N GLU A 327 -17.91 -25.20 -23.38
CA GLU A 327 -18.55 -25.95 -22.30
C GLU A 327 -17.50 -26.54 -21.33
N GLU A 328 -16.33 -26.95 -21.82
CA GLU A 328 -15.23 -27.44 -20.99
C GLU A 328 -14.68 -26.34 -20.08
N GLU A 329 -14.40 -25.15 -20.65
CA GLU A 329 -13.90 -24.00 -19.89
C GLU A 329 -14.97 -23.49 -18.91
N GLN A 330 -16.23 -23.38 -19.30
CA GLN A 330 -17.33 -23.04 -18.40
C GLN A 330 -17.43 -24.03 -17.23
N SER A 331 -17.33 -25.34 -17.49
CA SER A 331 -17.35 -26.36 -16.44
C SER A 331 -16.17 -26.21 -15.46
N LYS A 332 -14.98 -25.86 -15.96
CA LYS A 332 -13.78 -25.61 -15.15
C LYS A 332 -13.94 -24.34 -14.29
N LEU A 333 -14.41 -23.24 -14.88
CA LEU A 333 -14.65 -21.97 -14.18
C LEU A 333 -15.74 -22.11 -13.12
N LYS A 334 -16.84 -22.82 -13.45
CA LYS A 334 -17.93 -23.13 -12.48
C LYS A 334 -17.40 -23.91 -11.28
N ARG A 335 -16.55 -24.91 -11.51
CA ARG A 335 -15.92 -25.67 -10.41
C ARG A 335 -15.02 -24.82 -9.54
N LYS A 336 -14.24 -23.88 -10.15
CA LYS A 336 -13.41 -22.94 -9.39
C LYS A 336 -14.27 -21.99 -8.54
N LEU A 337 -15.30 -21.41 -9.15
CA LEU A 337 -16.24 -20.52 -8.46
C LEU A 337 -16.93 -21.24 -7.29
N GLN A 338 -17.48 -22.45 -7.53
CA GLN A 338 -18.12 -23.24 -6.48
C GLN A 338 -17.13 -23.51 -5.32
N LYS A 339 -15.90 -23.91 -5.64
CA LYS A 339 -14.87 -24.14 -4.62
C LYS A 339 -14.56 -22.90 -3.79
N MET A 340 -14.55 -21.71 -4.38
CA MET A 340 -14.35 -20.46 -3.62
C MET A 340 -15.51 -20.18 -2.68
N LEU A 341 -16.74 -20.36 -3.16
CA LEU A 341 -17.95 -20.19 -2.34
C LEU A 341 -18.01 -21.22 -1.20
N ASP A 342 -17.66 -22.49 -1.49
CA ASP A 342 -17.59 -23.54 -0.47
C ASP A 342 -16.52 -23.25 0.59
N ASN A 343 -15.39 -22.69 0.19
CA ASN A 343 -14.34 -22.28 1.13
C ASN A 343 -14.84 -21.13 2.04
N ARG A 344 -15.55 -20.13 1.48
CA ARG A 344 -16.15 -19.05 2.29
C ARG A 344 -17.15 -19.59 3.29
N LEU A 345 -18.04 -20.49 2.86
CA LEU A 345 -19.02 -21.13 3.72
C LEU A 345 -18.34 -21.95 4.82
N PHE A 346 -17.35 -22.74 4.46
CA PHE A 346 -16.56 -23.52 5.43
C PHE A 346 -15.93 -22.63 6.50
N MET A 347 -15.31 -21.51 6.10
CA MET A 347 -14.70 -20.57 7.04
C MET A 347 -15.74 -19.96 7.97
N HIS A 348 -16.86 -19.52 7.40
CA HIS A 348 -17.96 -18.98 8.22
C HIS A 348 -18.43 -20.01 9.26
N GLN A 349 -18.65 -21.27 8.86
CA GLN A 349 -19.06 -22.35 9.76
C GLN A 349 -18.02 -22.58 10.88
N ARG A 350 -16.70 -22.61 10.53
CA ARG A 350 -15.65 -22.80 11.55
C ARG A 350 -15.59 -21.65 12.56
N VAL A 351 -15.72 -20.41 12.08
CA VAL A 351 -15.77 -19.24 12.97
C VAL A 351 -17.01 -19.28 13.86
N SER A 352 -18.17 -19.64 13.30
CA SER A 352 -19.40 -19.78 14.09
C SER A 352 -19.29 -20.86 15.16
N GLU A 353 -18.65 -22.01 14.86
CA GLU A 353 -18.40 -23.05 15.84
C GLU A 353 -17.48 -22.58 16.98
N ILE A 354 -16.40 -21.85 16.67
CA ILE A 354 -15.52 -21.28 17.68
C ILE A 354 -16.29 -20.29 18.57
N VAL A 355 -17.10 -19.42 17.97
CA VAL A 355 -17.93 -18.47 18.72
C VAL A 355 -18.93 -19.19 19.64
N ALA A 356 -19.62 -20.22 19.16
CA ALA A 356 -20.53 -21.03 19.94
C ALA A 356 -19.86 -21.79 21.09
N ASP A 357 -18.62 -22.21 20.93
CA ASP A 357 -17.83 -22.84 22.00
C ASP A 357 -17.40 -21.85 23.09
N ILE A 358 -17.28 -20.56 22.75
CA ILE A 358 -16.87 -19.49 23.70
C ILE A 358 -18.09 -18.88 24.40
N PHE A 359 -19.14 -18.58 23.63
CA PHE A 359 -20.35 -17.92 24.10
C PHE A 359 -21.47 -18.96 24.24
N HIS A 360 -22.12 -19.03 25.39
CA HIS A 360 -23.19 -19.98 25.65
C HIS A 360 -24.59 -19.37 25.52
N ASP A 361 -24.66 -18.07 25.23
CA ASP A 361 -25.87 -17.32 24.97
C ASP A 361 -26.03 -17.04 23.47
N HIS A 362 -27.14 -17.40 22.89
CA HIS A 362 -27.38 -17.26 21.44
C HIS A 362 -27.42 -15.79 20.98
N ASP A 363 -27.85 -14.86 21.83
CA ASP A 363 -27.90 -13.45 21.49
C ASP A 363 -26.46 -12.87 21.51
N GLU A 364 -25.60 -13.32 22.42
CA GLU A 364 -24.16 -12.96 22.41
C GLU A 364 -23.43 -13.55 21.22
N GLU A 365 -23.66 -14.82 20.85
CA GLU A 365 -23.10 -15.45 19.65
C GLU A 365 -23.44 -14.65 18.40
N LYS A 366 -24.75 -14.33 18.25
CA LYS A 366 -25.25 -13.57 17.11
C LYS A 366 -24.62 -12.17 17.06
N ASP A 367 -24.56 -11.50 18.18
CA ASP A 367 -23.97 -10.17 18.29
C ASP A 367 -22.49 -10.15 17.87
N VAL A 368 -21.69 -11.11 18.32
CA VAL A 368 -20.26 -11.25 17.94
C VAL A 368 -20.08 -11.58 16.46
N LEU A 369 -20.96 -12.38 15.86
CA LEU A 369 -20.89 -12.77 14.45
C LEU A 369 -21.35 -11.67 13.49
N GLU A 370 -22.36 -10.88 13.88
CA GLU A 370 -23.00 -9.88 13.02
C GLU A 370 -22.44 -8.46 13.22
N ASN A 371 -22.02 -8.10 14.43
CA ASN A 371 -21.54 -6.77 14.77
C ASN A 371 -20.01 -6.67 14.65
N ARG A 372 -19.56 -5.52 14.17
CA ARG A 372 -18.16 -5.19 14.07
C ARG A 372 -17.78 -4.19 15.15
N TYR A 373 -17.19 -4.69 16.22
CA TYR A 373 -16.74 -3.87 17.33
C TYR A 373 -15.46 -3.11 16.98
N LYS A 374 -15.28 -1.96 17.65
CA LYS A 374 -14.05 -1.22 17.59
C LYS A 374 -12.94 -2.02 18.29
N LEU A 375 -11.80 -2.18 17.62
CA LEU A 375 -10.62 -2.77 18.23
C LEU A 375 -10.04 -1.79 19.26
N THR A 376 -10.01 -2.20 20.55
CA THR A 376 -9.54 -1.36 21.64
C THR A 376 -8.32 -1.96 22.37
N ASN A 377 -8.23 -3.30 22.45
CA ASN A 377 -7.13 -4.00 23.08
C ASN A 377 -6.23 -4.65 22.02
N PHE A 378 -5.34 -3.83 21.43
CA PHE A 378 -4.42 -4.28 20.38
C PHE A 378 -3.44 -5.36 20.85
N GLU A 379 -3.09 -5.42 22.14
CA GLU A 379 -2.15 -6.41 22.65
C GLU A 379 -2.79 -7.80 22.75
N CYS A 380 -4.00 -7.87 23.30
CA CYS A 380 -4.79 -9.09 23.34
C CYS A 380 -5.09 -9.58 21.91
N TYR A 381 -5.51 -8.67 21.03
CA TYR A 381 -5.79 -8.99 19.64
C TYR A 381 -4.58 -9.59 18.92
N ASP A 382 -3.40 -8.99 19.01
CA ASP A 382 -2.18 -9.50 18.37
C ASP A 382 -1.78 -10.88 18.92
N THR A 383 -1.97 -11.13 20.23
CA THR A 383 -1.69 -12.42 20.85
C THR A 383 -2.61 -13.51 20.29
N ILE A 384 -3.92 -13.24 20.24
CA ILE A 384 -4.90 -14.18 19.69
C ILE A 384 -4.66 -14.41 18.20
N ARG A 385 -4.41 -13.34 17.43
CA ARG A 385 -4.12 -13.42 16.00
C ARG A 385 -2.88 -14.27 15.71
N ALA A 386 -1.79 -14.07 16.46
CA ALA A 386 -0.57 -14.85 16.32
C ALA A 386 -0.82 -16.34 16.59
N HIS A 387 -1.53 -16.65 17.68
CA HIS A 387 -1.90 -18.02 18.01
C HIS A 387 -2.80 -18.67 16.93
N PHE A 388 -3.78 -17.92 16.42
CA PHE A 388 -4.66 -18.39 15.37
C PHE A 388 -3.89 -18.69 14.06
N ASN A 389 -2.92 -17.84 13.69
CA ASN A 389 -2.04 -18.07 12.53
C ASN A 389 -1.14 -19.30 12.68
N GLU A 390 -0.73 -19.62 13.89
CA GLU A 390 0.13 -20.76 14.19
C GLU A 390 -0.66 -22.09 14.20
N GLU A 391 -1.81 -22.10 14.87
CA GLU A 391 -2.57 -23.33 15.16
C GLU A 391 -3.69 -23.60 14.16
N CYS A 392 -4.30 -22.58 13.56
CA CYS A 392 -5.46 -22.73 12.68
C CYS A 392 -5.08 -22.55 11.20
N PHE A 393 -4.97 -21.30 10.74
CA PHE A 393 -4.58 -20.98 9.36
C PHE A 393 -4.06 -19.53 9.26
N ARG A 394 -3.19 -19.28 8.28
CA ARG A 394 -2.61 -17.96 8.05
C ARG A 394 -3.63 -17.00 7.45
N LEU A 395 -3.91 -15.91 8.15
CA LEU A 395 -4.86 -14.90 7.72
C LEU A 395 -4.44 -14.24 6.41
N SER A 396 -3.15 -13.92 6.22
CA SER A 396 -2.63 -13.34 4.98
C SER A 396 -2.92 -14.21 3.75
N LYS A 397 -2.71 -15.52 3.84
CA LYS A 397 -3.04 -16.44 2.74
C LYS A 397 -4.54 -16.55 2.50
N PHE A 398 -5.33 -16.45 3.54
CA PHE A 398 -6.77 -16.40 3.42
C PHE A 398 -7.25 -15.12 2.72
N LEU A 399 -6.68 -13.98 3.06
CA LEU A 399 -7.00 -12.69 2.44
C LEU A 399 -6.55 -12.59 0.99
N ASN A 400 -5.34 -13.09 0.67
CA ASN A 400 -4.73 -12.94 -0.65
C ASN A 400 -5.18 -13.98 -1.68
N GLU A 401 -5.36 -15.24 -1.29
CA GLU A 401 -5.51 -16.31 -2.28
C GLU A 401 -6.85 -17.04 -2.23
N TRP A 402 -7.66 -16.92 -1.15
CA TRP A 402 -8.84 -17.76 -0.93
C TRP A 402 -8.57 -19.24 -1.18
N LYS A 403 -7.28 -19.64 -1.12
CA LYS A 403 -6.85 -21.01 -1.31
C LYS A 403 -6.98 -21.77 0.01
N ARG A 404 -7.65 -22.88 -0.07
CA ARG A 404 -7.64 -23.89 0.97
C ARG A 404 -6.20 -24.37 1.14
N GLU A 405 -5.40 -23.79 2.04
CA GLU A 405 -4.27 -24.53 2.59
C GLU A 405 -4.85 -25.81 3.18
N ARG A 406 -4.29 -26.97 2.78
CA ARG A 406 -4.57 -28.19 3.51
C ARG A 406 -4.21 -27.86 4.95
N MET A 407 -5.21 -27.87 5.86
CA MET A 407 -4.89 -28.01 7.27
C MET A 407 -3.79 -29.08 7.33
N LYS A 408 -2.64 -28.72 7.87
CA LYS A 408 -1.64 -29.74 8.19
C LYS A 408 -2.40 -30.72 9.04
N ARG A 409 -2.72 -31.89 8.49
CA ARG A 409 -3.11 -33.05 9.27
C ARG A 409 -1.86 -33.47 10.06
N THR A 410 -1.53 -32.71 11.06
CA THR A 410 -0.94 -33.28 12.26
C THR A 410 -2.05 -34.13 12.82
N GLY A 411 -1.83 -35.42 13.00
CA GLY A 411 -2.82 -36.40 13.46
C GLY A 411 -3.30 -36.17 14.90
N ALA A 412 -3.63 -34.94 15.21
CA ALA A 412 -4.32 -34.47 16.37
C ALA A 412 -5.73 -34.13 15.93
N THR A 413 -6.66 -35.04 16.21
CA THR A 413 -8.02 -34.71 16.57
C THR A 413 -7.97 -33.87 17.86
N GLY A 414 -7.25 -32.78 17.83
CA GLY A 414 -7.16 -31.78 18.90
C GLY A 414 -8.18 -30.71 18.55
N ARG A 415 -9.29 -30.67 19.26
CA ARG A 415 -10.07 -29.45 19.51
C ARG A 415 -9.10 -28.33 19.78
N CYS A 416 -9.38 -27.10 19.27
CA CYS A 416 -8.84 -25.89 19.86
C CYS A 416 -9.32 -25.86 21.33
N GLU A 417 -8.70 -26.65 22.19
CA GLU A 417 -9.05 -26.70 23.61
C GLU A 417 -8.24 -25.64 24.33
N SER A 418 -9.00 -24.60 24.69
CA SER A 418 -8.85 -23.80 25.90
C SER A 418 -7.44 -23.48 26.42
N SER A 419 -6.96 -22.31 26.07
CA SER A 419 -6.18 -21.44 26.93
C SER A 419 -6.53 -20.00 26.56
N ILE A 420 -7.75 -19.57 26.89
CA ILE A 420 -8.14 -18.17 27.00
C ILE A 420 -8.31 -17.86 28.49
#